data_826a8ee5625f67e6ea6a67dac257bfa6
#
_entry.id   826a8ee5625f67e6ea6a67dac257bfa6
#
_cell.length_a   1.000
_cell.length_b   1.000
_cell.length_c   1.000
_cell.angle_alpha   90.00
_cell.angle_beta   90.00
_cell.angle_gamma   90.00
#
_symmetry.space_group_name_H-M   'P 1'
#
loop_
_entity.id
_entity.type
_entity.pdbx_description
1 polymer ?
#
loop_
_entity_poly.entity_id
_entity_poly.type
_entity_poly.pdbx_seq_one_letter_code
_entity_poly.pdbx_strand_id
1 'polypeptide(L)'
;MKAGRLLVVLVLVCSGLLFGADEVVDFGRFGPVTLYRSAGPAAQVVLFVSGDGGWNLGVVDMARSLAGLGALVAGIDITHYMRELARSTEACLYPASDFEELSKFIQRTAGLPGYIPPVLVGYSSGATLVYAILVQAPATEFRGAVSLGFCPDLVLPKPLCKGSGLEWKTGTKPGEFVFLPSSTLEVPWVALQGLEDQVCAPAATQDFVRRTRQAEIMMLPKVGHGFMYQQSWMPQFKQAFGHITGAPPVENQAAVKSLQDLPLIEVPAKGAGRDILGVLLTGDGGWAVADRGLSNELAAAGVSVVALNSLQYFWNRKTPEESASAVARILRHYLAAWKKNRAVLIGYSLGADVLPFLMNRLPEDVQAVVDTVVLMGPSASAEFEFHLGDWLGRSPGRNALPVIPEIQKIRPAVAILCVYGEGDKDQICGALDARRVKSVEIPGGHRLGGGYSPVASAILASLKEPQGPLPDLQRNE
;
A
#
# COMPACT_ATOMS: atom_id res chain seq x y z
N MET A 1 19.84 -63.08 -45.71
CA MET A 1 20.35 -62.29 -44.58
C MET A 1 20.19 -60.84 -44.96
N LYS A 2 19.16 -60.14 -44.40
CA LYS A 2 18.90 -58.70 -44.66
C LYS A 2 19.26 -57.94 -43.37
N ALA A 3 20.28 -57.12 -43.46
CA ALA A 3 20.71 -56.23 -42.36
C ALA A 3 19.78 -55.02 -42.31
N GLY A 4 18.99 -54.89 -41.23
CA GLY A 4 18.21 -53.69 -40.92
C GLY A 4 19.13 -52.60 -40.35
N ARG A 5 19.17 -51.44 -41.01
CA ARG A 5 19.78 -50.23 -40.48
C ARG A 5 18.83 -49.55 -39.52
N LEU A 6 19.21 -49.48 -38.24
CA LEU A 6 18.53 -48.70 -37.20
C LEU A 6 18.92 -47.22 -37.37
N LEU A 7 17.92 -46.38 -37.74
CA LEU A 7 18.12 -44.94 -37.85
C LEU A 7 17.87 -44.34 -36.44
N VAL A 8 18.92 -43.92 -35.74
CA VAL A 8 18.82 -43.19 -34.49
C VAL A 8 18.56 -41.75 -34.84
N VAL A 9 17.32 -41.27 -34.65
CA VAL A 9 16.97 -39.83 -34.74
C VAL A 9 17.34 -39.18 -33.44
N LEU A 10 18.43 -38.41 -33.43
CA LEU A 10 18.84 -37.59 -32.32
C LEU A 10 17.95 -36.32 -32.28
N VAL A 11 16.93 -36.31 -31.42
CA VAL A 11 16.12 -35.12 -31.16
C VAL A 11 16.96 -34.19 -30.28
N LEU A 12 17.59 -33.18 -30.90
CA LEU A 12 18.16 -32.03 -30.16
C LEU A 12 17.01 -31.20 -29.58
N VAL A 13 16.75 -31.39 -28.28
CA VAL A 13 15.90 -30.48 -27.51
C VAL A 13 16.72 -29.20 -27.31
N CYS A 14 16.50 -28.24 -28.20
CA CYS A 14 16.98 -26.87 -28.03
C CYS A 14 16.14 -26.24 -26.89
N SER A 15 16.67 -26.23 -25.66
CA SER A 15 16.12 -25.48 -24.55
C SER A 15 16.36 -23.99 -24.80
N GLY A 16 15.65 -23.41 -25.76
CA GLY A 16 15.54 -21.97 -25.91
C GLY A 16 14.82 -21.44 -24.67
N LEU A 17 15.47 -20.51 -23.97
CA LEU A 17 14.83 -19.66 -22.97
C LEU A 17 13.66 -18.94 -23.67
N LEU A 18 12.47 -19.49 -23.53
CA LEU A 18 11.22 -18.83 -23.91
C LEU A 18 11.01 -17.67 -22.92
N PHE A 19 11.53 -16.49 -23.27
CA PHE A 19 10.96 -15.26 -22.75
C PHE A 19 9.50 -15.28 -23.24
N GLY A 20 8.53 -15.31 -22.31
CA GLY A 20 7.12 -15.22 -22.62
C GLY A 20 6.89 -13.95 -23.49
N ALA A 21 5.97 -14.04 -24.45
CA ALA A 21 5.55 -12.87 -25.22
C ALA A 21 5.09 -11.77 -24.25
N ASP A 22 5.45 -10.51 -24.55
CA ASP A 22 4.99 -9.37 -23.79
C ASP A 22 3.44 -9.38 -23.79
N GLU A 23 2.84 -9.37 -22.59
CA GLU A 23 1.38 -9.38 -22.40
C GLU A 23 0.90 -7.94 -22.24
N VAL A 24 -0.21 -7.58 -22.85
CA VAL A 24 -0.81 -6.25 -22.71
C VAL A 24 -2.15 -6.39 -21.99
N VAL A 25 -2.32 -5.63 -20.93
CA VAL A 25 -3.58 -5.53 -20.17
C VAL A 25 -4.09 -4.10 -20.18
N ASP A 26 -5.41 -3.92 -20.30
CA ASP A 26 -6.03 -2.61 -20.18
C ASP A 26 -6.49 -2.37 -18.75
N PHE A 27 -6.12 -1.22 -18.17
CA PHE A 27 -6.52 -0.91 -16.81
C PHE A 27 -6.73 0.59 -16.55
N GLY A 28 -7.96 0.97 -16.26
CA GLY A 28 -8.35 2.31 -15.78
C GLY A 28 -7.78 3.45 -16.63
N ARG A 29 -7.22 4.46 -15.97
CA ARG A 29 -6.58 5.63 -16.62
C ARG A 29 -5.27 5.30 -17.33
N PHE A 30 -4.67 4.14 -17.06
CA PHE A 30 -3.43 3.73 -17.71
C PHE A 30 -3.65 3.26 -19.15
N GLY A 31 -4.87 2.78 -19.47
CA GLY A 31 -5.15 2.11 -20.74
C GLY A 31 -4.26 0.88 -20.92
N PRO A 32 -3.63 0.69 -22.09
CA PRO A 32 -2.76 -0.46 -22.33
C PRO A 32 -1.49 -0.40 -21.49
N VAL A 33 -1.28 -1.41 -20.65
CA VAL A 33 -0.09 -1.62 -19.83
C VAL A 33 0.61 -2.89 -20.31
N THR A 34 1.90 -2.79 -20.64
CA THR A 34 2.68 -3.94 -21.10
C THR A 34 3.35 -4.64 -19.94
N LEU A 35 3.08 -5.93 -19.77
CA LEU A 35 3.66 -6.75 -18.71
C LEU A 35 4.86 -7.54 -19.19
N TYR A 36 5.98 -7.44 -18.48
CA TYR A 36 7.21 -8.21 -18.70
C TYR A 36 7.37 -9.17 -17.53
N ARG A 37 7.32 -10.47 -17.82
CA ARG A 37 7.42 -11.53 -16.81
C ARG A 37 8.85 -12.01 -16.65
N SER A 38 9.25 -12.30 -15.43
CA SER A 38 10.49 -13.06 -15.15
C SER A 38 10.37 -14.50 -15.65
N ALA A 39 11.51 -15.14 -15.88
CA ALA A 39 11.57 -16.56 -16.29
C ALA A 39 11.06 -17.55 -15.21
N GLY A 40 10.91 -17.09 -13.96
CA GLY A 40 10.41 -17.85 -12.81
C GLY A 40 9.40 -17.03 -11.99
N PRO A 41 9.01 -17.51 -10.81
CA PRO A 41 8.13 -16.74 -9.91
C PRO A 41 8.72 -15.36 -9.63
N ALA A 42 7.90 -14.32 -9.78
CA ALA A 42 8.36 -12.95 -9.54
C ALA A 42 8.64 -12.73 -8.05
N ALA A 43 9.86 -12.29 -7.74
CA ALA A 43 10.27 -11.90 -6.39
C ALA A 43 10.05 -10.41 -6.11
N GLN A 44 9.85 -9.62 -7.15
CA GLN A 44 9.67 -8.17 -7.11
C GLN A 44 8.57 -7.75 -8.10
N VAL A 45 7.95 -6.61 -7.83
CA VAL A 45 6.98 -5.97 -8.74
C VAL A 45 7.45 -4.57 -9.04
N VAL A 46 7.36 -4.16 -10.30
CA VAL A 46 7.81 -2.84 -10.78
C VAL A 46 6.69 -2.17 -11.56
N LEU A 47 6.41 -0.92 -11.23
CA LEU A 47 5.58 -0.02 -12.03
C LEU A 47 6.52 0.97 -12.71
N PHE A 48 6.72 0.81 -14.01
CA PHE A 48 7.69 1.58 -14.77
C PHE A 48 7.00 2.61 -15.66
N VAL A 49 7.28 3.88 -15.43
CA VAL A 49 6.69 5.02 -16.16
C VAL A 49 7.68 5.53 -17.20
N SER A 50 7.23 5.63 -18.45
CA SER A 50 8.02 6.19 -19.56
C SER A 50 8.25 7.70 -19.41
N GLY A 51 9.10 8.26 -20.25
CA GLY A 51 9.18 9.71 -20.50
C GLY A 51 8.15 10.20 -21.54
N ASP A 52 8.25 11.47 -21.92
CA ASP A 52 7.35 12.13 -22.89
C ASP A 52 7.31 11.48 -24.27
N GLY A 53 8.30 10.65 -24.59
CA GLY A 53 8.31 9.84 -25.80
C GLY A 53 7.31 8.66 -25.80
N GLY A 54 6.64 8.41 -24.68
CA GLY A 54 5.74 7.27 -24.50
C GLY A 54 6.49 5.94 -24.27
N TRP A 55 5.72 4.83 -24.27
CA TRP A 55 6.28 3.49 -24.04
C TRP A 55 6.93 2.94 -25.32
N ASN A 56 8.23 3.15 -25.49
CA ASN A 56 9.00 2.79 -26.69
C ASN A 56 10.35 2.13 -26.38
N LEU A 57 11.16 1.89 -27.41
CA LEU A 57 12.39 1.07 -27.39
C LEU A 57 13.29 1.23 -26.18
N GLY A 58 13.64 2.45 -25.75
CA GLY A 58 14.60 2.68 -24.65
C GLY A 58 14.08 2.15 -23.31
N VAL A 59 12.84 2.46 -22.96
CA VAL A 59 12.23 2.01 -21.69
C VAL A 59 11.84 0.54 -21.73
N VAL A 60 11.57 -0.02 -22.91
CA VAL A 60 11.32 -1.47 -23.10
C VAL A 60 12.55 -2.28 -22.73
N ASP A 61 13.74 -1.87 -23.13
CA ASP A 61 14.98 -2.56 -22.77
C ASP A 61 15.28 -2.47 -21.28
N MET A 62 14.98 -1.32 -20.66
CA MET A 62 15.05 -1.15 -19.21
C MET A 62 14.10 -2.11 -18.49
N ALA A 63 12.84 -2.20 -18.93
CA ALA A 63 11.84 -3.09 -18.37
C ALA A 63 12.24 -4.57 -18.48
N ARG A 64 12.70 -5.00 -19.65
CA ARG A 64 13.21 -6.37 -19.86
C ARG A 64 14.43 -6.68 -18.99
N SER A 65 15.29 -5.67 -18.76
CA SER A 65 16.44 -5.83 -17.88
C SER A 65 16.01 -6.10 -16.43
N LEU A 66 14.97 -5.42 -15.92
CA LEU A 66 14.40 -5.65 -14.59
C LEU A 66 13.67 -6.99 -14.50
N ALA A 67 12.93 -7.37 -15.54
CA ALA A 67 12.29 -8.70 -15.62
C ALA A 67 13.34 -9.82 -15.57
N GLY A 68 14.50 -9.61 -16.22
CA GLY A 68 15.66 -10.50 -16.12
C GLY A 68 16.28 -10.61 -14.73
N LEU A 69 16.01 -9.66 -13.84
CA LEU A 69 16.37 -9.69 -12.41
C LEU A 69 15.29 -10.31 -11.52
N GLY A 70 14.28 -10.95 -12.09
CA GLY A 70 13.22 -11.64 -11.33
C GLY A 70 12.02 -10.75 -10.98
N ALA A 71 11.83 -9.61 -11.66
CA ALA A 71 10.68 -8.75 -11.44
C ALA A 71 9.52 -9.03 -12.42
N LEU A 72 8.28 -8.86 -11.96
CA LEU A 72 7.12 -8.59 -12.80
C LEU A 72 7.11 -7.07 -13.05
N VAL A 73 7.28 -6.65 -14.30
CA VAL A 73 7.33 -5.23 -14.66
C VAL A 73 6.11 -4.84 -15.45
N ALA A 74 5.43 -3.77 -15.02
CA ALA A 74 4.34 -3.13 -15.74
C ALA A 74 4.85 -1.85 -16.40
N GLY A 75 4.83 -1.81 -17.71
CA GLY A 75 5.23 -0.66 -18.54
C GLY A 75 4.06 0.29 -18.76
N ILE A 76 4.20 1.52 -18.30
CA ILE A 76 3.18 2.56 -18.29
C ILE A 76 3.57 3.69 -19.23
N ASP A 77 2.69 3.98 -20.19
CA ASP A 77 2.84 5.14 -21.07
C ASP A 77 2.35 6.41 -20.37
N ILE A 78 3.31 7.29 -20.00
CA ILE A 78 2.98 8.54 -19.31
C ILE A 78 2.08 9.45 -20.17
N THR A 79 2.24 9.43 -21.49
CA THR A 79 1.49 10.32 -22.38
C THR A 79 0.01 9.95 -22.45
N HIS A 80 -0.30 8.67 -22.37
CA HIS A 80 -1.66 8.18 -22.22
C HIS A 80 -2.22 8.55 -20.84
N TYR A 81 -1.49 8.22 -19.79
CA TYR A 81 -1.92 8.47 -18.42
C TYR A 81 -2.20 9.94 -18.14
N MET A 82 -1.34 10.86 -18.60
CA MET A 82 -1.53 12.31 -18.44
C MET A 82 -2.78 12.83 -19.17
N ARG A 83 -3.12 12.28 -20.34
CA ARG A 83 -4.37 12.62 -21.06
C ARG A 83 -5.60 12.21 -20.28
N GLU A 84 -5.57 11.03 -19.65
CA GLU A 84 -6.69 10.56 -18.82
C GLU A 84 -6.81 11.35 -17.52
N LEU A 85 -5.68 11.72 -16.89
CA LEU A 85 -5.67 12.62 -15.73
C LEU A 85 -6.30 13.98 -16.04
N ALA A 86 -6.13 14.50 -17.27
CA ALA A 86 -6.72 15.77 -17.69
C ALA A 86 -8.26 15.74 -17.70
N ARG A 87 -8.87 14.58 -17.79
CA ARG A 87 -10.33 14.38 -17.74
C ARG A 87 -10.90 14.33 -16.34
N SER A 88 -10.05 14.24 -15.32
CA SER A 88 -10.50 14.20 -13.94
C SER A 88 -11.27 15.47 -13.55
N THR A 89 -12.35 15.35 -12.81
CA THR A 89 -13.12 16.47 -12.25
C THR A 89 -12.62 16.92 -10.87
N GLU A 90 -11.72 16.16 -10.25
CA GLU A 90 -11.14 16.44 -8.95
C GLU A 90 -10.40 17.79 -8.90
N ALA A 91 -10.38 18.42 -7.73
CA ALA A 91 -9.65 19.68 -7.51
C ALA A 91 -8.12 19.50 -7.52
N CYS A 92 -7.63 18.34 -7.06
CA CYS A 92 -6.25 17.90 -7.15
C CYS A 92 -6.17 16.42 -7.51
N LEU A 93 -5.06 15.99 -8.09
CA LEU A 93 -4.86 14.62 -8.56
C LEU A 93 -4.11 13.78 -7.51
N TYR A 94 -4.52 12.51 -7.36
CA TYR A 94 -3.87 11.57 -6.44
C TYR A 94 -3.38 10.31 -7.16
N PRO A 95 -2.37 10.41 -8.04
CA PRO A 95 -1.86 9.28 -8.80
C PRO A 95 -1.37 8.10 -7.95
N ALA A 96 -0.98 8.32 -6.69
CA ALA A 96 -0.57 7.22 -5.82
C ALA A 96 -1.65 6.13 -5.73
N SER A 97 -2.94 6.49 -5.63
CA SER A 97 -4.02 5.49 -5.60
C SER A 97 -4.19 4.76 -6.94
N ASP A 98 -4.06 5.46 -8.07
CA ASP A 98 -4.14 4.81 -9.38
C ASP A 98 -3.04 3.74 -9.53
N PHE A 99 -1.82 4.05 -9.08
CA PHE A 99 -0.67 3.14 -9.14
C PHE A 99 -0.81 1.96 -8.16
N GLU A 100 -1.37 2.18 -7.00
CA GLU A 100 -1.71 1.13 -6.04
C GLU A 100 -2.73 0.16 -6.65
N GLU A 101 -3.81 0.69 -7.24
CA GLU A 101 -4.84 -0.10 -7.92
C GLU A 101 -4.27 -0.93 -9.07
N LEU A 102 -3.44 -0.31 -9.93
CA LEU A 102 -2.75 -1.03 -10.98
C LEU A 102 -1.88 -2.16 -10.43
N SER A 103 -1.13 -1.90 -9.35
CA SER A 103 -0.28 -2.91 -8.72
C SER A 103 -1.08 -4.13 -8.26
N LYS A 104 -2.20 -3.93 -7.59
CA LYS A 104 -3.11 -5.00 -7.14
C LYS A 104 -3.64 -5.80 -8.33
N PHE A 105 -4.09 -5.09 -9.37
CA PHE A 105 -4.63 -5.72 -10.57
C PHE A 105 -3.61 -6.61 -11.28
N ILE A 106 -2.39 -6.10 -11.58
CA ILE A 106 -1.38 -6.88 -12.30
C ILE A 106 -0.89 -8.07 -11.48
N GLN A 107 -0.75 -7.94 -10.16
CA GLN A 107 -0.30 -9.01 -9.30
C GLN A 107 -1.33 -10.15 -9.21
N ARG A 108 -2.61 -9.80 -9.10
CA ARG A 108 -3.70 -10.80 -9.16
C ARG A 108 -3.78 -11.48 -10.52
N THR A 109 -3.74 -10.71 -11.60
CA THR A 109 -3.75 -11.23 -12.98
C THR A 109 -2.55 -12.15 -13.23
N ALA A 110 -1.39 -11.80 -12.69
CA ALA A 110 -0.18 -12.61 -12.78
C ALA A 110 -0.20 -13.84 -11.86
N GLY A 111 -1.17 -13.98 -10.96
CA GLY A 111 -1.29 -15.11 -10.03
C GLY A 111 -0.20 -15.15 -8.95
N LEU A 112 0.28 -13.99 -8.47
CA LEU A 112 1.27 -13.95 -7.40
C LEU A 112 0.69 -14.55 -6.11
N PRO A 113 1.47 -15.35 -5.36
CA PRO A 113 1.00 -16.02 -4.15
C PRO A 113 0.73 -15.06 -2.97
N GLY A 114 1.27 -13.84 -3.01
CA GLY A 114 1.08 -12.79 -2.03
C GLY A 114 1.28 -11.41 -2.64
N TYR A 115 0.75 -10.37 -2.01
CA TYR A 115 0.97 -9.00 -2.45
C TYR A 115 2.40 -8.55 -2.13
N ILE A 116 3.09 -8.04 -3.13
CA ILE A 116 4.46 -7.48 -3.04
C ILE A 116 4.35 -5.97 -3.24
N PRO A 117 4.70 -5.13 -2.26
CA PRO A 117 4.77 -3.69 -2.47
C PRO A 117 5.68 -3.36 -3.67
N PRO A 118 5.18 -2.63 -4.68
CA PRO A 118 5.94 -2.42 -5.91
C PRO A 118 7.05 -1.39 -5.74
N VAL A 119 8.09 -1.52 -6.57
CA VAL A 119 9.09 -0.48 -6.80
C VAL A 119 8.61 0.41 -7.94
N LEU A 120 8.65 1.72 -7.75
CA LEU A 120 8.39 2.68 -8.81
C LEU A 120 9.68 2.91 -9.60
N VAL A 121 9.59 2.90 -10.93
CA VAL A 121 10.69 3.25 -11.81
C VAL A 121 10.20 4.28 -12.81
N GLY A 122 10.99 5.32 -13.07
CA GLY A 122 10.58 6.35 -14.02
C GLY A 122 11.76 6.90 -14.81
N TYR A 123 11.48 7.29 -16.06
CA TYR A 123 12.44 7.93 -16.94
C TYR A 123 11.94 9.32 -17.35
N SER A 124 12.79 10.34 -17.29
CA SER A 124 12.49 11.72 -17.70
C SER A 124 11.27 12.27 -16.94
N SER A 125 10.20 12.72 -17.61
CA SER A 125 8.94 13.13 -16.96
C SER A 125 8.36 12.02 -16.05
N GLY A 126 8.51 10.75 -16.43
CA GLY A 126 8.18 9.61 -15.57
C GLY A 126 9.03 9.55 -14.31
N ALA A 127 10.30 9.96 -14.37
CA ALA A 127 11.18 10.03 -13.19
C ALA A 127 10.68 11.05 -12.16
N THR A 128 10.17 12.17 -12.63
CA THR A 128 9.57 13.20 -11.78
C THR A 128 8.23 12.74 -11.21
N LEU A 129 7.40 12.10 -12.03
CA LEU A 129 6.11 11.58 -11.59
C LEU A 129 6.27 10.51 -10.50
N VAL A 130 7.19 9.56 -10.65
CA VAL A 130 7.40 8.51 -9.64
C VAL A 130 7.96 9.06 -8.32
N TYR A 131 8.78 10.12 -8.35
CA TYR A 131 9.16 10.84 -7.14
C TYR A 131 7.94 11.46 -6.45
N ALA A 132 7.11 12.16 -7.22
CA ALA A 132 5.91 12.80 -6.67
C ALA A 132 4.93 11.76 -6.08
N ILE A 133 4.71 10.62 -6.75
CA ILE A 133 3.90 9.50 -6.26
C ILE A 133 4.49 8.96 -4.96
N LEU A 134 5.79 8.72 -4.92
CA LEU A 134 6.47 8.15 -3.75
C LEU A 134 6.31 9.04 -2.50
N VAL A 135 6.41 10.36 -2.67
CA VAL A 135 6.24 11.31 -1.57
C VAL A 135 4.76 11.53 -1.22
N GLN A 136 3.86 11.42 -2.20
CA GLN A 136 2.42 11.56 -2.00
C GLN A 136 1.84 10.35 -1.25
N ALA A 137 2.35 9.15 -1.53
CA ALA A 137 1.88 7.89 -0.99
C ALA A 137 2.22 7.69 0.49
N PRO A 138 1.48 6.84 1.21
CA PRO A 138 1.95 6.25 2.48
C PRO A 138 3.25 5.47 2.30
N ALA A 139 4.12 5.47 3.31
CA ALA A 139 5.46 4.88 3.23
C ALA A 139 5.48 3.35 2.99
N THR A 140 4.37 2.66 3.24
CA THR A 140 4.26 1.19 3.08
C THR A 140 3.67 0.78 1.74
N GLU A 141 3.20 1.72 0.93
CA GLU A 141 2.53 1.43 -0.33
C GLU A 141 3.52 1.04 -1.43
N PHE A 142 4.64 1.75 -1.50
CA PHE A 142 5.72 1.46 -2.43
C PHE A 142 7.01 1.13 -1.68
N ARG A 143 7.77 0.19 -2.19
CA ARG A 143 9.04 -0.23 -1.60
C ARG A 143 10.14 0.83 -1.74
N GLY A 144 10.01 1.70 -2.72
CA GLY A 144 10.95 2.77 -3.06
C GLY A 144 10.83 3.16 -4.52
N ALA A 145 11.69 4.06 -5.00
CA ALA A 145 11.70 4.44 -6.41
C ALA A 145 13.10 4.61 -7.00
N VAL A 146 13.22 4.37 -8.31
CA VAL A 146 14.38 4.68 -9.13
C VAL A 146 13.98 5.69 -10.20
N SER A 147 14.67 6.83 -10.26
CA SER A 147 14.44 7.90 -11.23
C SER A 147 15.65 8.06 -12.14
N LEU A 148 15.45 8.00 -13.47
CA LEU A 148 16.48 8.22 -14.47
C LEU A 148 16.22 9.55 -15.18
N GLY A 149 17.20 10.49 -15.12
CA GLY A 149 17.04 11.83 -15.72
C GLY A 149 15.94 12.65 -15.05
N PHE A 150 16.00 12.78 -13.75
CA PHE A 150 15.02 13.52 -12.93
C PHE A 150 15.18 15.02 -13.09
N CYS A 151 14.10 15.74 -13.42
CA CYS A 151 13.92 17.18 -13.20
C CYS A 151 12.91 17.41 -12.07
N PRO A 152 13.01 18.48 -11.29
CA PRO A 152 12.05 18.75 -10.22
C PRO A 152 10.69 19.26 -10.72
N ASP A 153 10.55 19.58 -11.99
CA ASP A 153 9.35 20.15 -12.59
C ASP A 153 8.62 19.18 -13.49
N LEU A 154 7.30 19.31 -13.52
CA LEU A 154 6.42 18.51 -14.38
C LEU A 154 5.22 19.37 -14.80
N VAL A 155 4.83 19.25 -16.07
CA VAL A 155 3.60 19.86 -16.58
C VAL A 155 2.43 18.92 -16.32
N LEU A 156 1.46 19.36 -15.54
CA LEU A 156 0.29 18.60 -15.11
C LEU A 156 -1.00 19.36 -15.45
N PRO A 157 -2.08 18.64 -15.79
CA PRO A 157 -3.36 19.28 -16.05
C PRO A 157 -3.96 19.95 -14.82
N LYS A 158 -3.62 19.47 -13.63
CA LYS A 158 -4.04 19.98 -12.32
C LYS A 158 -2.95 19.71 -11.28
N PRO A 159 -2.95 20.42 -10.13
CA PRO A 159 -1.99 20.16 -9.06
C PRO A 159 -2.17 18.75 -8.49
N LEU A 160 -1.10 18.17 -7.99
CA LEU A 160 -1.19 16.94 -7.18
C LEU A 160 -1.66 17.27 -5.77
N CYS A 161 -2.47 16.39 -5.17
CA CYS A 161 -2.80 16.46 -3.77
C CYS A 161 -1.55 16.22 -2.92
N LYS A 162 -1.45 16.85 -1.75
CA LYS A 162 -0.25 16.77 -0.92
C LYS A 162 0.01 15.39 -0.30
N GLY A 163 -1.04 14.61 -0.08
CA GLY A 163 -0.93 13.27 0.49
C GLY A 163 -0.09 13.24 1.77
N SER A 164 0.92 12.35 1.80
CA SER A 164 1.81 12.15 2.96
C SER A 164 2.89 13.23 3.14
N GLY A 165 2.86 14.31 2.36
CA GLY A 165 3.80 15.43 2.52
C GLY A 165 4.43 15.92 1.23
N LEU A 166 3.80 15.65 0.07
CA LEU A 166 4.24 16.22 -1.20
C LEU A 166 4.05 17.73 -1.21
N GLU A 167 5.12 18.46 -1.48
CA GLU A 167 5.11 19.92 -1.61
C GLU A 167 5.55 20.34 -3.01
N TRP A 168 4.91 21.37 -3.52
CA TRP A 168 5.20 21.94 -4.83
C TRP A 168 4.85 23.43 -4.86
N LYS A 169 5.40 24.13 -5.84
CA LYS A 169 5.04 25.50 -6.22
C LYS A 169 4.75 25.57 -7.70
N THR A 170 3.95 26.55 -8.11
CA THR A 170 3.70 26.82 -9.53
C THR A 170 5.00 27.25 -10.21
N GLY A 171 5.29 26.67 -11.37
CA GLY A 171 6.43 27.04 -12.19
C GLY A 171 6.15 28.26 -13.07
N THR A 172 7.00 28.48 -14.05
CA THR A 172 6.93 29.66 -14.94
C THR A 172 6.04 29.44 -16.16
N LYS A 173 5.82 28.18 -16.55
CA LYS A 173 4.95 27.81 -17.70
C LYS A 173 3.55 27.44 -17.22
N PRO A 174 2.52 27.61 -18.06
CA PRO A 174 1.17 27.15 -17.75
C PRO A 174 1.13 25.65 -17.42
N GLY A 175 0.52 25.30 -16.29
CA GLY A 175 0.43 23.91 -15.82
C GLY A 175 1.72 23.30 -15.29
N GLU A 176 2.81 24.07 -15.18
CA GLU A 176 4.08 23.61 -14.63
C GLU A 176 4.03 23.66 -13.09
N PHE A 177 4.38 22.54 -12.45
CA PHE A 177 4.57 22.41 -11.02
C PHE A 177 6.00 22.00 -10.73
N VAL A 178 6.66 22.75 -9.82
CA VAL A 178 8.02 22.46 -9.37
C VAL A 178 7.93 21.84 -7.98
N PHE A 179 8.24 20.56 -7.87
CA PHE A 179 8.26 19.85 -6.60
C PHE A 179 9.38 20.30 -5.70
N LEU A 180 9.19 20.14 -4.40
CA LEU A 180 10.20 20.46 -3.40
C LEU A 180 10.82 19.18 -2.82
N PRO A 181 12.08 19.25 -2.35
CA PRO A 181 12.71 18.13 -1.66
C PRO A 181 11.92 17.73 -0.40
N SER A 182 11.60 16.45 -0.25
CA SER A 182 10.86 15.94 0.90
C SER A 182 11.78 15.68 2.10
N SER A 183 11.50 16.32 3.23
CA SER A 183 12.14 16.02 4.51
C SER A 183 11.48 14.86 5.28
N THR A 184 10.34 14.35 4.78
CA THR A 184 9.51 13.32 5.44
C THR A 184 9.52 11.98 4.73
N LEU A 185 10.18 11.85 3.58
CA LEU A 185 10.25 10.58 2.84
C LEU A 185 10.87 9.48 3.72
N GLU A 186 10.19 8.35 3.84
CA GLU A 186 10.58 7.24 4.73
C GLU A 186 11.15 6.03 3.98
N VAL A 187 10.90 5.94 2.68
CA VAL A 187 11.35 4.84 1.82
C VAL A 187 12.45 5.29 0.87
N PRO A 188 13.34 4.38 0.41
CA PRO A 188 14.49 4.76 -0.41
C PRO A 188 14.07 5.31 -1.78
N TRP A 189 14.74 6.37 -2.21
CA TRP A 189 14.68 6.92 -3.55
C TRP A 189 16.09 7.07 -4.13
N VAL A 190 16.34 6.48 -5.29
CA VAL A 190 17.63 6.56 -5.98
C VAL A 190 17.46 7.28 -7.32
N ALA A 191 18.17 8.39 -7.50
CA ALA A 191 18.21 9.12 -8.77
C ALA A 191 19.50 8.78 -9.54
N LEU A 192 19.36 8.44 -10.81
CA LEU A 192 20.46 8.32 -11.76
C LEU A 192 20.50 9.56 -12.65
N GLN A 193 21.61 10.31 -12.60
CA GLN A 193 21.73 11.57 -13.31
C GLN A 193 22.98 11.60 -14.19
N GLY A 194 22.77 11.81 -15.48
CA GLY A 194 23.86 11.99 -16.43
C GLY A 194 24.60 13.33 -16.24
N LEU A 195 25.92 13.30 -16.26
CA LEU A 195 26.73 14.54 -16.16
C LEU A 195 26.66 15.40 -17.43
N GLU A 196 26.30 14.80 -18.58
CA GLU A 196 26.11 15.50 -19.85
C GLU A 196 24.62 15.79 -20.15
N ASP A 197 23.77 15.68 -19.15
CA ASP A 197 22.33 15.97 -19.28
C ASP A 197 22.12 17.49 -19.45
N GLN A 198 21.59 17.87 -20.61
CA GLN A 198 21.31 19.28 -20.96
C GLN A 198 19.82 19.65 -20.78
N VAL A 199 18.99 18.67 -20.41
CA VAL A 199 17.54 18.89 -20.16
C VAL A 199 17.33 19.09 -18.65
N CYS A 200 17.82 18.17 -17.84
CA CYS A 200 17.77 18.26 -16.38
C CYS A 200 19.18 18.58 -15.83
N ALA A 201 19.42 19.80 -15.40
CA ALA A 201 20.72 20.27 -14.96
C ALA A 201 21.29 19.39 -13.83
N PRO A 202 22.44 18.71 -14.02
CA PRO A 202 22.96 17.74 -13.05
C PRO A 202 23.19 18.31 -11.66
N ALA A 203 23.67 19.58 -11.57
CA ALA A 203 23.90 20.24 -10.29
C ALA A 203 22.57 20.53 -9.54
N ALA A 204 21.52 20.90 -10.26
CA ALA A 204 20.21 21.15 -9.65
C ALA A 204 19.58 19.86 -9.12
N THR A 205 19.67 18.75 -9.90
CA THR A 205 19.22 17.42 -9.45
C THR A 205 20.02 16.96 -8.23
N GLN A 206 21.34 17.16 -8.24
CA GLN A 206 22.18 16.77 -7.11
C GLN A 206 21.82 17.54 -5.84
N ASP A 207 21.58 18.86 -5.93
CA ASP A 207 21.16 19.68 -4.79
C ASP A 207 19.79 19.24 -4.28
N PHE A 208 18.84 18.96 -5.17
CA PHE A 208 17.51 18.47 -4.82
C PHE A 208 17.58 17.14 -4.03
N VAL A 209 18.32 16.16 -4.55
CA VAL A 209 18.45 14.84 -3.91
C VAL A 209 19.12 14.94 -2.55
N ARG A 210 20.16 15.75 -2.39
CA ARG A 210 20.83 15.96 -1.10
C ARG A 210 19.92 16.51 -0.01
N ARG A 211 18.89 17.27 -0.37
CA ARG A 211 17.90 17.82 0.56
C ARG A 211 16.69 16.93 0.77
N THR A 212 16.60 15.83 0.05
CA THR A 212 15.53 14.85 0.19
C THR A 212 15.97 13.73 1.16
N ARG A 213 15.13 13.46 2.16
CA ARG A 213 15.39 12.36 3.11
C ARG A 213 15.31 11.01 2.39
N GLN A 214 16.12 10.02 2.81
CA GLN A 214 16.17 8.66 2.23
C GLN A 214 16.49 8.66 0.71
N ALA A 215 17.18 9.67 0.22
CA ALA A 215 17.49 9.82 -1.19
C ALA A 215 18.98 9.65 -1.45
N GLU A 216 19.31 8.97 -2.54
CA GLU A 216 20.67 8.80 -3.05
C GLU A 216 20.75 9.23 -4.52
N ILE A 217 21.92 9.69 -4.95
CA ILE A 217 22.16 10.05 -6.34
C ILE A 217 23.38 9.31 -6.89
N MET A 218 23.23 8.73 -8.07
CA MET A 218 24.31 8.15 -8.86
C MET A 218 24.60 9.06 -10.04
N MET A 219 25.73 9.78 -10.00
CA MET A 219 26.18 10.62 -11.10
C MET A 219 26.87 9.78 -12.16
N LEU A 220 26.41 9.88 -13.41
CA LEU A 220 26.82 9.02 -14.52
C LEU A 220 27.71 9.80 -15.51
N PRO A 221 29.02 9.55 -15.54
CA PRO A 221 29.91 10.16 -16.51
C PRO A 221 29.52 9.80 -17.95
N LYS A 222 29.62 10.77 -18.87
CA LYS A 222 29.37 10.58 -20.32
C LYS A 222 27.93 10.11 -20.65
N VAL A 223 26.97 10.39 -19.77
CA VAL A 223 25.56 10.08 -19.99
C VAL A 223 24.80 11.40 -20.13
N GLY A 224 24.10 11.56 -21.25
CA GLY A 224 23.15 12.65 -21.49
C GLY A 224 21.73 12.23 -21.13
N HIS A 225 20.74 13.15 -21.27
CA HIS A 225 19.34 12.91 -20.93
C HIS A 225 18.72 11.68 -21.58
N GLY A 226 19.12 11.37 -22.81
CA GLY A 226 18.57 10.24 -23.58
C GLY A 226 19.01 8.87 -23.13
N PHE A 227 19.96 8.73 -22.22
CA PHE A 227 20.48 7.43 -21.77
C PHE A 227 20.82 6.47 -22.92
N MET A 228 21.41 6.98 -23.99
CA MET A 228 21.56 6.24 -25.26
C MET A 228 22.47 5.01 -25.17
N TYR A 229 23.59 5.13 -24.45
CA TYR A 229 24.61 4.07 -24.38
C TYR A 229 24.42 3.24 -23.12
N GLN A 230 23.65 2.16 -23.20
CA GLN A 230 23.29 1.31 -22.06
C GLN A 230 24.48 0.84 -21.22
N GLN A 231 25.62 0.56 -21.87
CA GLN A 231 26.86 0.11 -21.20
C GLN A 231 27.37 1.11 -20.16
N SER A 232 27.07 2.39 -20.32
CA SER A 232 27.55 3.46 -19.46
C SER A 232 26.72 3.68 -18.18
N TRP A 233 25.52 3.07 -18.07
CA TRP A 233 24.60 3.33 -16.96
C TRP A 233 23.76 2.11 -16.52
N MET A 234 23.57 1.09 -17.37
CA MET A 234 22.77 -0.09 -17.04
C MET A 234 23.28 -0.84 -15.79
N PRO A 235 24.59 -0.98 -15.56
CA PRO A 235 25.07 -1.57 -14.30
C PRO A 235 24.62 -0.78 -13.07
N GLN A 236 24.68 0.55 -13.11
CA GLN A 236 24.24 1.44 -12.02
C GLN A 236 22.73 1.40 -11.83
N PHE A 237 21.95 1.28 -12.92
CA PHE A 237 20.51 1.10 -12.84
C PHE A 237 20.14 -0.21 -12.12
N LYS A 238 20.80 -1.32 -12.47
CA LYS A 238 20.62 -2.58 -11.77
C LYS A 238 21.07 -2.51 -10.31
N GLN A 239 22.14 -1.78 -10.02
CA GLN A 239 22.62 -1.55 -8.65
C GLN A 239 21.59 -0.74 -7.84
N ALA A 240 21.03 0.35 -8.40
CA ALA A 240 19.97 1.13 -7.75
C ALA A 240 18.73 0.29 -7.44
N PHE A 241 18.29 -0.52 -8.41
CA PHE A 241 17.19 -1.46 -8.20
C PHE A 241 17.53 -2.50 -7.11
N GLY A 242 18.71 -3.06 -7.13
CA GLY A 242 19.21 -4.00 -6.11
C GLY A 242 19.26 -3.38 -4.72
N HIS A 243 19.65 -2.10 -4.60
CA HIS A 243 19.66 -1.37 -3.33
C HIS A 243 18.23 -1.28 -2.73
N ILE A 244 17.24 -0.93 -3.54
CA ILE A 244 15.85 -0.84 -3.07
C ILE A 244 15.27 -2.22 -2.72
N THR A 245 15.57 -3.24 -3.51
CA THR A 245 14.99 -4.57 -3.33
C THR A 245 15.76 -5.44 -2.35
N GLY A 246 17.03 -5.19 -2.14
CA GLY A 246 17.88 -5.88 -1.16
C GLY A 246 17.77 -5.34 0.26
N ALA A 247 17.27 -4.11 0.45
CA ALA A 247 16.91 -3.63 1.78
C ALA A 247 15.75 -4.47 2.31
N PRO A 248 15.86 -5.09 3.50
CA PRO A 248 14.68 -5.65 4.16
C PRO A 248 13.65 -4.52 4.30
N PRO A 249 12.33 -4.81 4.19
CA PRO A 249 11.33 -3.86 4.62
C PRO A 249 11.74 -3.37 6.01
N VAL A 250 11.42 -2.11 6.37
CA VAL A 250 11.68 -1.61 7.72
C VAL A 250 10.87 -2.46 8.68
N GLU A 251 11.38 -3.65 8.95
CA GLU A 251 10.95 -4.50 10.05
C GLU A 251 11.53 -3.88 11.31
N ASN A 252 10.63 -3.47 12.17
CA ASN A 252 10.97 -3.22 13.54
C ASN A 252 11.47 -4.56 14.12
N GLN A 253 12.79 -4.80 14.17
CA GLN A 253 13.44 -6.08 14.46
C GLN A 253 13.18 -6.63 15.88
N ALA A 254 12.22 -6.07 16.62
CA ALA A 254 11.82 -6.51 17.96
C ALA A 254 10.54 -7.35 18.00
N ALA A 255 9.79 -7.51 16.90
CA ALA A 255 8.57 -8.30 16.90
C ALA A 255 8.90 -9.79 16.76
N VAL A 256 8.84 -10.43 17.86
CA VAL A 256 8.89 -11.84 18.23
C VAL A 256 8.51 -12.84 17.13
N LYS A 257 9.30 -13.89 16.99
CA LYS A 257 9.12 -15.09 16.15
C LYS A 257 7.68 -15.66 16.06
N SER A 258 6.76 -15.31 16.98
CA SER A 258 5.38 -15.83 17.02
C SER A 258 4.38 -15.11 16.14
N LEU A 259 4.71 -13.95 15.55
CA LEU A 259 3.81 -13.14 14.70
C LEU A 259 4.42 -12.81 13.32
N GLN A 260 5.55 -13.40 12.94
CA GLN A 260 6.24 -13.13 11.67
C GLN A 260 5.41 -13.50 10.42
N ASP A 261 4.39 -14.32 10.59
CA ASP A 261 3.44 -14.69 9.53
C ASP A 261 2.32 -13.66 9.33
N LEU A 262 2.25 -12.62 10.17
CA LEU A 262 1.21 -11.60 10.09
C LEU A 262 1.81 -10.26 9.62
N PRO A 263 1.15 -9.59 8.65
CA PRO A 263 1.59 -8.29 8.14
C PRO A 263 1.18 -7.17 9.10
N LEU A 264 1.99 -6.96 10.15
CA LEU A 264 1.70 -6.01 11.22
C LEU A 264 2.48 -4.71 11.06
N ILE A 265 1.86 -3.61 11.45
CA ILE A 265 2.47 -2.28 11.55
C ILE A 265 2.27 -1.76 12.97
N GLU A 266 3.35 -1.37 13.64
CA GLU A 266 3.34 -0.83 15.00
C GLU A 266 3.36 0.70 14.97
N VAL A 267 2.47 1.31 15.75
CA VAL A 267 2.45 2.76 15.99
C VAL A 267 2.41 2.98 17.51
N PRO A 268 3.57 3.06 18.16
CA PRO A 268 3.65 3.28 19.59
C PRO A 268 3.07 4.62 20.03
N ALA A 269 2.48 4.67 21.22
CA ALA A 269 1.98 5.91 21.81
C ALA A 269 3.10 6.95 21.96
N LYS A 270 2.75 8.22 21.76
CA LYS A 270 3.62 9.37 21.97
C LYS A 270 3.38 9.93 23.38
N GLY A 271 4.43 9.96 24.21
CA GLY A 271 4.35 10.46 25.61
C GLY A 271 3.75 9.46 26.59
N ALA A 272 2.98 9.95 27.57
CA ALA A 272 2.35 9.09 28.59
C ALA A 272 1.27 8.20 27.94
N GLY A 273 1.55 6.90 27.86
CA GLY A 273 0.65 5.93 27.25
C GLY A 273 -0.57 5.64 28.13
N ARG A 274 -1.75 5.51 27.50
CA ARG A 274 -2.95 4.99 28.17
C ARG A 274 -2.86 3.48 28.34
N ASP A 275 -3.59 2.94 29.30
CA ASP A 275 -3.71 1.49 29.54
C ASP A 275 -4.69 0.82 28.56
N ILE A 276 -4.51 1.09 27.27
CA ILE A 276 -5.33 0.50 26.21
C ILE A 276 -4.50 0.29 24.95
N LEU A 277 -4.71 -0.85 24.32
CA LEU A 277 -4.15 -1.24 23.03
C LEU A 277 -5.18 -1.00 21.91
N GLY A 278 -4.81 -0.28 20.86
CA GLY A 278 -5.57 -0.23 19.61
C GLY A 278 -5.13 -1.37 18.69
N VAL A 279 -6.08 -2.19 18.23
CA VAL A 279 -5.85 -3.15 17.15
C VAL A 279 -6.68 -2.71 15.96
N LEU A 280 -6.00 -2.29 14.87
CA LEU A 280 -6.63 -1.78 13.67
C LEU A 280 -6.55 -2.82 12.54
N LEU A 281 -7.69 -3.21 11.98
CA LEU A 281 -7.78 -3.91 10.71
C LEU A 281 -7.97 -2.88 9.60
N THR A 282 -7.02 -2.79 8.67
CA THR A 282 -7.05 -1.78 7.61
C THR A 282 -8.15 -2.07 6.57
N GLY A 283 -8.41 -1.12 5.69
CA GLY A 283 -9.23 -1.36 4.51
C GLY A 283 -8.54 -2.29 3.49
N ASP A 284 -9.22 -2.54 2.39
CA ASP A 284 -8.72 -3.30 1.23
C ASP A 284 -7.54 -2.62 0.53
N GLY A 285 -7.35 -1.31 0.73
CA GLY A 285 -6.17 -0.54 0.37
C GLY A 285 -4.91 -0.88 1.16
N GLY A 286 -4.99 -1.71 2.21
CA GLY A 286 -3.86 -1.98 3.10
C GLY A 286 -3.58 -0.81 4.03
N TRP A 287 -2.30 -0.54 4.33
CA TRP A 287 -1.89 0.56 5.22
C TRP A 287 -1.91 1.91 4.51
N ALA A 288 -3.11 2.44 4.30
CA ALA A 288 -3.37 3.66 3.54
C ALA A 288 -3.34 4.95 4.40
N VAL A 289 -3.62 6.10 3.77
CA VAL A 289 -3.60 7.42 4.44
C VAL A 289 -4.55 7.47 5.62
N ALA A 290 -5.74 6.84 5.50
CA ALA A 290 -6.74 6.82 6.56
C ALA A 290 -6.26 6.07 7.80
N ASP A 291 -5.72 4.87 7.60
CA ASP A 291 -5.23 4.00 8.68
C ASP A 291 -4.07 4.65 9.43
N ARG A 292 -3.12 5.23 8.68
CA ARG A 292 -1.96 5.93 9.20
C ARG A 292 -2.35 7.21 9.94
N GLY A 293 -3.22 8.03 9.34
CA GLY A 293 -3.70 9.28 9.94
C GLY A 293 -4.39 9.02 11.27
N LEU A 294 -5.34 8.09 11.30
CA LEU A 294 -6.03 7.69 12.52
C LEU A 294 -5.07 7.14 13.58
N SER A 295 -4.18 6.22 13.20
CA SER A 295 -3.22 5.63 14.12
C SER A 295 -2.29 6.67 14.74
N ASN A 296 -1.85 7.67 13.96
CA ASN A 296 -1.03 8.77 14.47
C ASN A 296 -1.79 9.66 15.45
N GLU A 297 -3.06 9.98 15.20
CA GLU A 297 -3.93 10.74 16.11
C GLU A 297 -4.15 9.98 17.43
N LEU A 298 -4.43 8.68 17.36
CA LEU A 298 -4.57 7.82 18.53
C LEU A 298 -3.26 7.72 19.31
N ALA A 299 -2.13 7.55 18.63
CA ALA A 299 -0.81 7.52 19.25
C ALA A 299 -0.45 8.85 19.94
N ALA A 300 -0.79 9.99 19.33
CA ALA A 300 -0.64 11.31 19.94
C ALA A 300 -1.51 11.46 21.19
N ALA A 301 -2.66 10.82 21.24
CA ALA A 301 -3.55 10.77 22.42
C ALA A 301 -3.16 9.68 23.45
N GLY A 302 -2.03 9.00 23.26
CA GLY A 302 -1.49 8.02 24.21
C GLY A 302 -1.99 6.58 24.00
N VAL A 303 -2.68 6.28 22.90
CA VAL A 303 -3.10 4.91 22.56
C VAL A 303 -2.06 4.30 21.62
N SER A 304 -1.39 3.24 22.04
CA SER A 304 -0.52 2.46 21.16
C SER A 304 -1.38 1.63 20.21
N VAL A 305 -1.07 1.67 18.91
CA VAL A 305 -1.83 0.96 17.88
C VAL A 305 -0.95 -0.09 17.21
N VAL A 306 -1.49 -1.30 17.01
CA VAL A 306 -0.96 -2.28 16.07
C VAL A 306 -1.98 -2.48 14.97
N ALA A 307 -1.56 -2.33 13.71
CA ALA A 307 -2.42 -2.53 12.57
C ALA A 307 -2.10 -3.85 11.85
N LEU A 308 -3.14 -4.59 11.49
CA LEU A 308 -3.08 -5.72 10.56
C LEU A 308 -3.37 -5.18 9.15
N ASN A 309 -2.39 -5.30 8.25
CA ASN A 309 -2.57 -4.92 6.84
C ASN A 309 -3.52 -5.89 6.15
N SER A 310 -4.78 -5.52 6.00
CA SER A 310 -5.84 -6.39 5.47
C SER A 310 -5.59 -6.79 4.01
N LEU A 311 -5.02 -5.91 3.18
CA LEU A 311 -4.64 -6.26 1.81
C LEU A 311 -3.70 -7.46 1.75
N GLN A 312 -2.63 -7.43 2.54
CA GLN A 312 -1.65 -8.51 2.57
C GLN A 312 -2.22 -9.76 3.25
N TYR A 313 -2.97 -9.59 4.33
CA TYR A 313 -3.54 -10.69 5.11
C TYR A 313 -4.62 -11.45 4.35
N PHE A 314 -5.58 -10.74 3.73
CA PHE A 314 -6.67 -11.31 2.94
C PHE A 314 -6.34 -11.46 1.45
N TRP A 315 -5.08 -11.32 1.06
CA TRP A 315 -4.66 -11.59 -0.32
C TRP A 315 -5.08 -12.97 -0.79
N ASN A 316 -4.97 -13.96 0.10
CA ASN A 316 -5.56 -15.28 -0.08
C ASN A 316 -6.73 -15.43 0.87
N ARG A 317 -7.71 -16.23 0.44
CA ARG A 317 -8.90 -16.52 1.21
C ARG A 317 -8.57 -17.01 2.62
N LYS A 318 -9.25 -16.46 3.61
CA LYS A 318 -9.22 -16.85 5.01
C LYS A 318 -10.60 -17.28 5.47
N THR A 319 -10.66 -17.98 6.60
CA THR A 319 -11.92 -18.19 7.32
C THR A 319 -12.07 -17.16 8.45
N PRO A 320 -13.29 -16.90 8.91
CA PRO A 320 -13.50 -16.09 10.11
C PRO A 320 -12.74 -16.63 11.34
N GLU A 321 -12.64 -17.95 11.49
CA GLU A 321 -11.96 -18.62 12.60
C GLU A 321 -10.44 -18.42 12.55
N GLU A 322 -9.82 -18.61 11.38
CA GLU A 322 -8.39 -18.32 11.18
C GLU A 322 -8.06 -16.85 11.49
N SER A 323 -8.92 -15.93 11.01
CA SER A 323 -8.74 -14.50 11.22
C SER A 323 -8.94 -14.10 12.69
N ALA A 324 -9.90 -14.69 13.38
CA ALA A 324 -10.08 -14.49 14.82
C ALA A 324 -8.87 -15.01 15.62
N SER A 325 -8.33 -16.17 15.23
CA SER A 325 -7.11 -16.73 15.85
C SER A 325 -5.91 -15.78 15.65
N ALA A 326 -5.75 -15.19 14.47
CA ALA A 326 -4.70 -14.21 14.20
C ALA A 326 -4.85 -12.97 15.09
N VAL A 327 -6.07 -12.39 15.21
CA VAL A 327 -6.34 -11.24 16.09
C VAL A 327 -6.12 -11.60 17.57
N ALA A 328 -6.49 -12.81 18.00
CA ALA A 328 -6.22 -13.27 19.35
C ALA A 328 -4.71 -13.35 19.66
N ARG A 329 -3.90 -13.81 18.72
CA ARG A 329 -2.42 -13.83 18.83
C ARG A 329 -1.86 -12.41 18.96
N ILE A 330 -2.35 -11.46 18.13
CA ILE A 330 -1.97 -10.05 18.19
C ILE A 330 -2.29 -9.48 19.57
N LEU A 331 -3.53 -9.64 20.04
CA LEU A 331 -3.98 -9.13 21.32
C LEU A 331 -3.12 -9.68 22.48
N ARG A 332 -2.95 -11.01 22.60
CA ARG A 332 -2.16 -11.62 23.67
C ARG A 332 -0.71 -11.12 23.67
N HIS A 333 -0.11 -11.01 22.50
CA HIS A 333 1.27 -10.54 22.37
C HIS A 333 1.42 -9.08 22.80
N TYR A 334 0.66 -8.16 22.19
CA TYR A 334 0.85 -6.72 22.40
C TYR A 334 0.31 -6.23 23.74
N LEU A 335 -0.72 -6.86 24.30
CA LEU A 335 -1.14 -6.59 25.68
C LEU A 335 -0.01 -6.88 26.66
N ALA A 336 0.67 -8.01 26.52
CA ALA A 336 1.80 -8.37 27.37
C ALA A 336 3.03 -7.49 27.08
N ALA A 337 3.45 -7.36 25.81
CA ALA A 337 4.66 -6.64 25.41
C ALA A 337 4.59 -5.14 25.74
N TRP A 338 3.43 -4.52 25.53
CA TRP A 338 3.24 -3.09 25.81
C TRP A 338 2.58 -2.81 27.17
N LYS A 339 2.40 -3.84 27.99
CA LYS A 339 1.83 -3.75 29.36
C LYS A 339 0.48 -3.01 29.36
N LYS A 340 -0.47 -3.50 28.54
CA LYS A 340 -1.83 -2.99 28.43
C LYS A 340 -2.81 -4.03 28.94
N ASN A 341 -3.89 -3.58 29.59
CA ASN A 341 -4.89 -4.47 30.17
C ASN A 341 -6.21 -4.45 29.41
N ARG A 342 -6.39 -3.51 28.48
CA ARG A 342 -7.63 -3.33 27.70
C ARG A 342 -7.30 -3.14 26.23
N ALA A 343 -8.28 -3.39 25.37
CA ALA A 343 -8.14 -3.21 23.94
C ALA A 343 -9.36 -2.52 23.31
N VAL A 344 -9.12 -1.76 22.25
CA VAL A 344 -10.11 -1.31 21.30
C VAL A 344 -9.82 -1.95 19.96
N LEU A 345 -10.81 -2.61 19.37
CA LEU A 345 -10.71 -3.17 18.02
C LEU A 345 -11.31 -2.18 17.04
N ILE A 346 -10.56 -1.85 16.01
CA ILE A 346 -10.93 -0.85 15.01
C ILE A 346 -10.87 -1.53 13.65
N GLY A 347 -11.93 -1.40 12.86
CA GLY A 347 -11.95 -1.86 11.46
C GLY A 347 -12.28 -0.69 10.54
N TYR A 348 -11.60 -0.61 9.40
CA TYR A 348 -11.92 0.36 8.36
C TYR A 348 -12.28 -0.37 7.06
N SER A 349 -13.42 0.00 6.43
CA SER A 349 -13.89 -0.58 5.17
C SER A 349 -13.91 -2.12 5.25
N LEU A 350 -13.15 -2.87 4.45
CA LEU A 350 -13.00 -4.33 4.57
C LEU A 350 -12.72 -4.77 6.02
N GLY A 351 -11.85 -4.05 6.73
CA GLY A 351 -11.56 -4.34 8.14
C GLY A 351 -12.81 -4.17 9.03
N ALA A 352 -13.68 -3.20 8.74
CA ALA A 352 -14.94 -3.00 9.46
C ALA A 352 -15.97 -4.09 9.16
N ASP A 353 -15.97 -4.61 7.94
CA ASP A 353 -16.89 -5.68 7.53
C ASP A 353 -16.56 -7.01 8.20
N VAL A 354 -15.28 -7.36 8.28
CA VAL A 354 -14.84 -8.64 8.85
C VAL A 354 -14.78 -8.62 10.39
N LEU A 355 -14.54 -7.46 11.01
CA LEU A 355 -14.31 -7.34 12.45
C LEU A 355 -15.40 -7.92 13.35
N PRO A 356 -16.71 -7.76 13.07
CA PRO A 356 -17.77 -8.37 13.87
C PRO A 356 -17.67 -9.89 13.95
N PHE A 357 -17.32 -10.54 12.84
CA PHE A 357 -17.13 -11.99 12.76
C PHE A 357 -15.95 -12.44 13.63
N LEU A 358 -14.86 -11.69 13.62
CA LEU A 358 -13.68 -11.98 14.41
C LEU A 358 -13.99 -11.81 15.90
N MET A 359 -14.59 -10.68 16.28
CA MET A 359 -14.95 -10.39 17.68
C MET A 359 -15.78 -11.52 18.30
N ASN A 360 -16.77 -12.05 17.59
CA ASN A 360 -17.62 -13.12 18.06
C ASN A 360 -16.93 -14.49 18.19
N ARG A 361 -15.74 -14.63 17.56
CA ARG A 361 -14.95 -15.89 17.52
C ARG A 361 -13.67 -15.81 18.32
N LEU A 362 -13.36 -14.66 18.93
CA LEU A 362 -12.24 -14.57 19.85
C LEU A 362 -12.45 -15.50 21.04
N PRO A 363 -11.39 -16.12 21.61
CA PRO A 363 -11.45 -16.80 22.89
C PRO A 363 -11.96 -15.88 24.00
N GLU A 364 -12.65 -16.42 25.01
CA GLU A 364 -13.30 -15.66 26.07
C GLU A 364 -12.33 -14.77 26.85
N ASP A 365 -11.12 -15.26 27.14
CA ASP A 365 -10.05 -14.51 27.82
C ASP A 365 -9.68 -13.24 27.04
N VAL A 366 -9.65 -13.32 25.71
CA VAL A 366 -9.31 -12.21 24.81
C VAL A 366 -10.51 -11.29 24.58
N GLN A 367 -11.72 -11.86 24.51
CA GLN A 367 -12.94 -11.06 24.42
C GLN A 367 -13.15 -10.18 25.65
N ALA A 368 -12.73 -10.67 26.83
CA ALA A 368 -12.93 -9.98 28.11
C ALA A 368 -12.17 -8.64 28.21
N VAL A 369 -11.05 -8.52 27.50
CA VAL A 369 -10.22 -7.30 27.51
C VAL A 369 -10.62 -6.30 26.44
N VAL A 370 -11.55 -6.64 25.53
CA VAL A 370 -12.02 -5.73 24.51
C VAL A 370 -13.13 -4.84 25.05
N ASP A 371 -12.87 -3.55 25.17
CA ASP A 371 -13.82 -2.54 25.66
C ASP A 371 -14.79 -2.07 24.58
N THR A 372 -14.25 -1.84 23.38
CA THR A 372 -14.97 -1.17 22.30
C THR A 372 -14.61 -1.80 20.96
N VAL A 373 -15.62 -1.94 20.11
CA VAL A 373 -15.46 -2.26 18.68
C VAL A 373 -15.85 -1.02 17.88
N VAL A 374 -14.98 -0.58 16.99
CA VAL A 374 -15.16 0.57 16.11
C VAL A 374 -15.26 0.08 14.67
N LEU A 375 -16.34 0.42 14.01
CA LEU A 375 -16.61 0.08 12.62
C LEU A 375 -16.62 1.37 11.80
N MET A 376 -15.67 1.55 10.90
CA MET A 376 -15.52 2.75 10.09
C MET A 376 -15.88 2.44 8.63
N GLY A 377 -16.99 2.98 8.14
CA GLY A 377 -17.54 2.72 6.81
C GLY A 377 -17.87 1.24 6.55
N PRO A 378 -18.57 0.55 7.47
CA PRO A 378 -18.92 -0.86 7.25
C PRO A 378 -19.98 -1.00 6.16
N SER A 379 -19.87 -2.04 5.33
CA SER A 379 -20.82 -2.42 4.30
C SER A 379 -21.77 -3.55 4.76
N ALA A 380 -22.76 -3.90 3.92
CA ALA A 380 -23.76 -4.90 4.25
C ALA A 380 -23.22 -6.34 4.26
N SER A 381 -22.10 -6.58 3.60
CA SER A 381 -21.51 -7.91 3.41
C SER A 381 -20.01 -7.91 3.61
N ALA A 382 -19.49 -8.99 4.20
CA ALA A 382 -18.07 -9.21 4.44
C ALA A 382 -17.53 -10.31 3.53
N GLU A 383 -16.37 -10.11 2.97
CA GLU A 383 -15.60 -11.13 2.27
C GLU A 383 -14.22 -11.30 2.91
N PHE A 384 -13.79 -12.54 3.09
CA PHE A 384 -12.52 -12.90 3.72
C PHE A 384 -11.43 -13.19 2.69
N GLU A 385 -11.50 -12.50 1.59
CA GLU A 385 -10.55 -12.55 0.48
C GLU A 385 -10.57 -11.22 -0.26
N PHE A 386 -9.41 -10.76 -0.70
CA PHE A 386 -9.32 -9.57 -1.55
C PHE A 386 -9.80 -9.88 -2.97
N HIS A 387 -10.82 -9.16 -3.44
CA HIS A 387 -11.36 -9.28 -4.79
C HIS A 387 -11.22 -7.96 -5.57
N LEU A 388 -10.57 -8.04 -6.73
CA LEU A 388 -10.51 -6.91 -7.67
C LEU A 388 -11.89 -6.44 -8.16
N GLY A 389 -12.90 -7.32 -8.13
CA GLY A 389 -14.25 -7.06 -8.62
C GLY A 389 -15.01 -6.01 -7.80
N ASP A 390 -14.74 -5.91 -6.49
CA ASP A 390 -15.41 -5.00 -5.58
C ASP A 390 -15.06 -3.54 -5.90
N TRP A 391 -13.85 -3.31 -6.38
CA TRP A 391 -13.35 -2.03 -6.86
C TRP A 391 -13.95 -1.58 -8.21
N LEU A 392 -14.47 -2.52 -8.99
CA LEU A 392 -15.07 -2.26 -10.31
C LEU A 392 -16.60 -2.16 -10.23
N GLY A 393 -17.20 -2.00 -9.04
CA GLY A 393 -18.64 -1.87 -8.84
C GLY A 393 -19.42 -3.14 -9.15
N ARG A 394 -18.80 -4.32 -9.00
CA ARG A 394 -19.49 -5.61 -9.17
C ARG A 394 -20.19 -5.99 -7.86
N SER A 395 -21.31 -6.71 -8.01
CA SER A 395 -22.09 -7.24 -6.88
C SER A 395 -21.25 -8.16 -5.99
N PRO A 396 -21.57 -8.23 -4.68
CA PRO A 396 -20.88 -9.11 -3.72
C PRO A 396 -20.71 -10.53 -4.24
N GLY A 397 -19.56 -11.12 -3.96
CA GLY A 397 -19.24 -12.48 -4.40
C GLY A 397 -20.18 -13.54 -3.78
N ARG A 398 -20.22 -14.73 -4.35
CA ARG A 398 -21.09 -15.85 -3.90
C ARG A 398 -20.83 -16.26 -2.45
N ASN A 399 -19.73 -15.87 -1.84
CA ASN A 399 -19.29 -16.23 -0.50
C ASN A 399 -19.39 -15.06 0.50
N ALA A 400 -20.01 -13.95 0.11
CA ALA A 400 -20.20 -12.79 0.98
C ALA A 400 -21.13 -13.14 2.17
N LEU A 401 -20.71 -12.75 3.37
CA LEU A 401 -21.42 -13.03 4.61
C LEU A 401 -22.11 -11.76 5.12
N PRO A 402 -23.39 -11.81 5.61
CA PRO A 402 -24.10 -10.62 6.06
C PRO A 402 -23.52 -10.07 7.37
N VAL A 403 -23.16 -8.77 7.40
CA VAL A 403 -22.46 -8.10 8.51
C VAL A 403 -23.41 -7.77 9.66
N ILE A 404 -24.64 -7.28 9.40
CA ILE A 404 -25.59 -6.84 10.44
C ILE A 404 -25.87 -7.94 11.47
N PRO A 405 -26.16 -9.21 11.09
CA PRO A 405 -26.38 -10.27 12.07
C PRO A 405 -25.18 -10.55 12.96
N GLU A 406 -23.95 -10.36 12.45
CA GLU A 406 -22.75 -10.53 13.27
C GLU A 406 -22.55 -9.37 14.26
N ILE A 407 -22.85 -8.12 13.86
CA ILE A 407 -22.84 -6.98 14.79
C ILE A 407 -23.81 -7.21 15.95
N GLN A 408 -25.00 -7.75 15.66
CA GLN A 408 -26.03 -8.03 16.68
C GLN A 408 -25.62 -9.09 17.72
N LYS A 409 -24.69 -10.00 17.36
CA LYS A 409 -24.16 -11.04 18.25
C LYS A 409 -23.08 -10.53 19.20
N ILE A 410 -22.49 -9.37 18.96
CA ILE A 410 -21.44 -8.82 19.85
C ILE A 410 -22.03 -8.63 21.25
N ARG A 411 -21.28 -9.11 22.25
CA ARG A 411 -21.71 -9.12 23.66
C ARG A 411 -22.15 -7.73 24.15
N PRO A 412 -23.22 -7.62 24.94
CA PRO A 412 -23.72 -6.35 25.47
C PRO A 412 -22.69 -5.52 26.25
N ALA A 413 -21.69 -6.19 26.86
CA ALA A 413 -20.63 -5.54 27.61
C ALA A 413 -19.64 -4.73 26.76
N VAL A 414 -19.55 -5.01 25.46
CA VAL A 414 -18.67 -4.34 24.52
C VAL A 414 -19.40 -3.17 23.86
N ALA A 415 -18.85 -1.96 23.96
CA ALA A 415 -19.38 -0.80 23.27
C ALA A 415 -19.18 -0.93 21.75
N ILE A 416 -20.12 -0.44 20.95
CA ILE A 416 -20.00 -0.44 19.49
C ILE A 416 -20.15 1.00 18.99
N LEU A 417 -19.13 1.47 18.28
CA LEU A 417 -19.10 2.77 17.60
C LEU A 417 -19.09 2.51 16.08
N CYS A 418 -20.05 3.08 15.37
CA CYS A 418 -20.11 3.07 13.90
C CYS A 418 -19.81 4.47 13.38
N VAL A 419 -18.75 4.63 12.61
CA VAL A 419 -18.34 5.91 12.02
C VAL A 419 -18.48 5.83 10.51
N TYR A 420 -19.09 6.83 9.90
CA TYR A 420 -19.29 6.87 8.45
C TYR A 420 -19.16 8.30 7.91
N GLY A 421 -18.82 8.40 6.63
CA GLY A 421 -18.69 9.68 5.97
C GLY A 421 -20.00 10.21 5.41
N GLU A 422 -20.17 11.52 5.42
CA GLU A 422 -21.30 12.21 4.79
C GLU A 422 -21.39 11.81 3.30
N GLY A 423 -22.59 11.34 2.88
CA GLY A 423 -22.84 10.90 1.52
C GLY A 423 -22.28 9.51 1.13
N ASP A 424 -21.70 8.76 2.08
CA ASP A 424 -21.34 7.36 1.88
C ASP A 424 -22.63 6.51 1.78
N LYS A 425 -22.93 6.01 0.57
CA LYS A 425 -24.18 5.31 0.26
C LYS A 425 -24.15 3.83 0.62
N ASP A 426 -22.95 3.25 0.76
CA ASP A 426 -22.77 1.81 0.95
C ASP A 426 -22.69 1.43 2.44
N GLN A 427 -22.59 2.41 3.34
CA GLN A 427 -22.49 2.21 4.77
C GLN A 427 -23.81 1.74 5.39
N ILE A 428 -23.71 0.94 6.44
CA ILE A 428 -24.88 0.37 7.15
C ILE A 428 -25.13 1.00 8.54
N CYS A 429 -24.36 2.00 8.99
CA CYS A 429 -24.47 2.57 10.33
C CYS A 429 -25.90 3.06 10.63
N GLY A 430 -26.56 3.65 9.63
CA GLY A 430 -27.96 4.12 9.76
C GLY A 430 -29.02 3.01 9.89
N ALA A 431 -28.67 1.77 9.54
CA ALA A 431 -29.56 0.61 9.65
C ALA A 431 -29.40 -0.17 10.98
N LEU A 432 -28.42 0.23 11.82
CA LEU A 432 -28.11 -0.44 13.08
C LEU A 432 -29.01 0.08 14.23
N ASP A 433 -29.30 -0.79 15.22
CA ASP A 433 -30.12 -0.40 16.39
C ASP A 433 -29.38 0.66 17.23
N ALA A 434 -29.88 1.89 17.23
CA ALA A 434 -29.31 3.04 17.93
C ALA A 434 -29.23 2.86 19.47
N ARG A 435 -29.96 1.90 20.06
CA ARG A 435 -29.85 1.54 21.48
C ARG A 435 -28.58 0.74 21.77
N ARG A 436 -28.00 0.13 20.73
CA ARG A 436 -26.87 -0.80 20.83
C ARG A 436 -25.59 -0.24 20.20
N VAL A 437 -25.73 0.54 19.14
CA VAL A 437 -24.63 1.07 18.34
C VAL A 437 -24.71 2.60 18.35
N LYS A 438 -23.65 3.25 18.80
CA LYS A 438 -23.48 4.69 18.65
C LYS A 438 -22.98 4.98 17.23
N SER A 439 -23.78 5.70 16.45
CA SER A 439 -23.38 6.11 15.10
C SER A 439 -22.89 7.56 15.08
N VAL A 440 -21.81 7.82 14.33
CA VAL A 440 -21.21 9.16 14.18
C VAL A 440 -20.96 9.41 12.71
N GLU A 441 -21.57 10.46 12.17
CA GLU A 441 -21.34 10.95 10.82
C GLU A 441 -20.22 11.99 10.84
N ILE A 442 -19.32 11.91 9.86
CA ILE A 442 -18.23 12.87 9.67
C ILE A 442 -18.17 13.34 8.22
N PRO A 443 -17.66 14.57 7.93
CA PRO A 443 -17.52 15.03 6.56
C PRO A 443 -16.58 14.12 5.73
N GLY A 444 -16.85 13.95 4.41
CA GLY A 444 -15.88 13.46 3.44
C GLY A 444 -16.09 12.07 2.86
N GLY A 445 -17.29 11.56 2.77
CA GLY A 445 -17.62 10.29 2.09
C GLY A 445 -16.91 9.07 2.70
N HIS A 446 -16.79 7.98 1.93
CA HIS A 446 -16.21 6.73 2.41
C HIS A 446 -14.74 6.87 2.90
N ARG A 447 -13.96 7.79 2.30
CA ARG A 447 -12.56 8.07 2.68
C ARG A 447 -12.41 9.01 3.89
N LEU A 448 -13.50 9.38 4.55
CA LEU A 448 -13.54 10.17 5.79
C LEU A 448 -12.83 11.53 5.69
N GLY A 449 -12.80 12.15 4.51
CA GLY A 449 -12.39 13.54 4.25
C GLY A 449 -10.93 13.91 4.55
N GLY A 450 -10.07 12.96 4.91
CA GLY A 450 -8.65 13.23 5.22
C GLY A 450 -8.38 13.94 6.55
N GLY A 451 -9.43 14.24 7.34
CA GLY A 451 -9.32 14.77 8.71
C GLY A 451 -9.60 13.69 9.75
N TYR A 452 -8.58 13.03 10.30
CA TYR A 452 -8.76 11.88 11.20
C TYR A 452 -8.92 12.26 12.68
N SER A 453 -8.70 13.52 13.04
CA SER A 453 -8.87 14.00 14.42
C SER A 453 -10.31 13.89 14.94
N PRO A 454 -11.38 14.18 14.16
CA PRO A 454 -12.77 13.92 14.60
C PRO A 454 -13.03 12.43 14.83
N VAL A 455 -12.49 11.55 13.98
CA VAL A 455 -12.62 10.09 14.15
C VAL A 455 -11.92 9.64 15.42
N ALA A 456 -10.66 10.04 15.62
CA ALA A 456 -9.90 9.73 16.83
C ALA A 456 -10.62 10.24 18.09
N SER A 457 -11.16 11.46 18.06
CA SER A 457 -11.95 12.03 19.16
C SER A 457 -13.21 11.22 19.48
N ALA A 458 -13.94 10.77 18.46
CA ALA A 458 -15.11 9.92 18.62
C ALA A 458 -14.75 8.55 19.26
N ILE A 459 -13.62 7.95 18.81
CA ILE A 459 -13.09 6.71 19.37
C ILE A 459 -12.72 6.92 20.84
N LEU A 460 -11.91 7.94 21.15
CA LEU A 460 -11.48 8.23 22.51
C LEU A 460 -12.66 8.50 23.47
N ALA A 461 -13.69 9.18 22.98
CA ALA A 461 -14.93 9.42 23.74
C ALA A 461 -15.80 8.17 23.93
N SER A 462 -15.57 7.11 23.16
CA SER A 462 -16.26 5.81 23.30
C SER A 462 -15.56 4.85 24.25
N LEU A 463 -14.29 5.11 24.60
CA LEU A 463 -13.54 4.28 25.51
C LEU A 463 -14.08 4.43 26.94
N LYS A 464 -14.21 3.32 27.65
CA LYS A 464 -14.59 3.34 29.05
C LYS A 464 -13.50 4.04 29.88
N GLU A 465 -13.92 4.80 30.91
CA GLU A 465 -12.97 5.31 31.90
C GLU A 465 -12.24 4.16 32.60
N PRO A 466 -10.96 4.34 33.00
CA PRO A 466 -10.24 3.31 33.75
C PRO A 466 -11.02 2.96 35.03
N GLN A 467 -11.54 1.75 35.12
CA GLN A 467 -11.97 1.22 36.40
C GLN A 467 -10.70 1.00 37.21
N GLY A 468 -10.70 1.43 38.48
CA GLY A 468 -9.53 1.36 39.37
C GLY A 468 -8.83 0.01 39.40
N PRO A 469 -7.71 -0.15 40.10
CA PRO A 469 -6.81 -1.28 39.94
C PRO A 469 -7.57 -2.61 40.06
N LEU A 470 -7.40 -3.47 39.04
CA LEU A 470 -7.93 -4.84 39.06
C LEU A 470 -7.33 -5.60 40.27
N PRO A 471 -8.10 -6.46 40.96
CA PRO A 471 -7.55 -7.32 41.98
C PRO A 471 -6.44 -8.18 41.41
N ASP A 472 -5.31 -8.25 42.12
CA ASP A 472 -4.14 -9.07 41.84
C ASP A 472 -4.60 -10.49 41.43
N LEU A 473 -4.45 -10.84 40.17
CA LEU A 473 -4.49 -12.21 39.71
C LEU A 473 -3.24 -12.90 40.28
N GLN A 474 -3.41 -13.54 41.45
CA GLN A 474 -2.40 -14.38 42.09
C GLN A 474 -1.80 -15.31 41.03
N ARG A 475 -0.49 -15.20 40.90
CA ARG A 475 0.35 -16.21 40.25
C ARG A 475 0.17 -17.52 41.03
N ASN A 476 -0.54 -18.45 40.41
CA ASN A 476 -0.36 -19.85 40.81
C ASN A 476 0.89 -20.37 40.10
N GLU A 477 1.83 -20.80 40.87
CA GLU A 477 3.12 -21.40 40.55
C GLU A 477 2.99 -22.66 39.68
#